data_8ec478f5b02db466a972faea6897aed0
#
_entry.id   8ec478f5b02db466a972faea6897aed0
#
_cell.length_a   1.000
_cell.length_b   1.000
_cell.length_c   1.000
_cell.angle_alpha   90.00
_cell.angle_beta   90.00
_cell.angle_gamma   90.00
#
_symmetry.space_group_name_H-M   'P 1'
#
loop_
_entity.id
_entity.type
_entity.pdbx_description
1 polymer ?
#
loop_
_entity_poly.entity_id
_entity_poly.type
_entity_poly.pdbx_seq_one_letter_code
_entity_poly.pdbx_strand_id
1 'polypeptide(L)'
;MISFIIVLIVLCLVGAFVLNALYKRTNAYRNIFADTEKFRNDDSIPNGLQLVNLGSNHPKFGFNYDDLNVKAMNWGVGPQSLEYDFAILRKECHHLAENAVVLIPICVLNFFYIDIHLVSI
;
A
#
# COMPACT_ATOMS: atom_id res chain seq x y z
N MET A 1 21.33 -11.45 -42.13
CA MET A 1 20.50 -10.35 -41.66
C MET A 1 19.39 -10.80 -40.66
N ILE A 2 18.59 -11.80 -41.01
CA ILE A 2 17.53 -12.33 -40.12
C ILE A 2 18.08 -12.88 -38.81
N SER A 3 19.17 -13.64 -38.84
CA SER A 3 19.80 -14.21 -37.65
C SER A 3 20.29 -13.12 -36.67
N PHE A 4 20.79 -12.00 -37.16
CA PHE A 4 21.22 -10.87 -36.34
C PHE A 4 20.07 -10.23 -35.63
N ILE A 5 18.92 -10.05 -36.33
CA ILE A 5 17.69 -9.48 -35.74
C ILE A 5 17.16 -10.41 -34.63
N ILE A 6 17.15 -11.71 -34.85
CA ILE A 6 16.71 -12.69 -33.86
C ILE A 6 17.58 -12.62 -32.59
N VAL A 7 18.92 -12.59 -32.76
CA VAL A 7 19.84 -12.48 -31.63
C VAL A 7 19.59 -11.17 -30.84
N LEU A 8 19.39 -10.06 -31.54
CA LEU A 8 19.09 -8.76 -30.90
C LEU A 8 17.81 -8.79 -30.08
N ILE A 9 16.75 -9.38 -30.64
CA ILE A 9 15.45 -9.53 -29.94
C ILE A 9 15.64 -10.38 -28.67
N VAL A 10 16.33 -11.51 -28.77
CA VAL A 10 16.58 -12.39 -27.62
C VAL A 10 17.36 -11.67 -26.52
N LEU A 11 18.41 -10.92 -26.90
CA LEU A 11 19.18 -10.12 -25.95
C LEU A 11 18.32 -9.04 -25.25
N CYS A 12 17.45 -8.37 -25.99
CA CYS A 12 16.52 -7.40 -25.41
C CYS A 12 15.54 -8.05 -24.43
N LEU A 13 14.98 -9.21 -24.76
CA LEU A 13 14.08 -9.94 -23.88
C LEU A 13 14.77 -10.42 -22.60
N VAL A 14 15.96 -10.98 -22.72
CA VAL A 14 16.78 -11.39 -21.57
C VAL A 14 17.12 -10.18 -20.70
N GLY A 15 17.56 -9.08 -21.31
CA GLY A 15 17.85 -7.84 -20.60
C GLY A 15 16.63 -7.29 -19.84
N ALA A 16 15.47 -7.25 -20.48
CA ALA A 16 14.22 -6.83 -19.85
C ALA A 16 13.82 -7.74 -18.68
N PHE A 17 14.00 -9.06 -18.82
CA PHE A 17 13.71 -10.01 -17.75
C PHE A 17 14.65 -9.81 -16.55
N VAL A 18 15.95 -9.66 -16.80
CA VAL A 18 16.95 -9.40 -15.73
C VAL A 18 16.66 -8.09 -15.02
N LEU A 19 16.40 -7.01 -15.77
CA LEU A 19 16.07 -5.71 -15.20
C LEU A 19 14.79 -5.76 -14.35
N ASN A 20 13.75 -6.46 -14.81
CA ASN A 20 12.54 -6.65 -14.04
C ASN A 20 12.79 -7.45 -12.75
N ALA A 21 13.61 -8.49 -12.80
CA ALA A 21 13.99 -9.28 -11.64
C ALA A 21 14.79 -8.45 -10.61
N LEU A 22 15.69 -7.61 -11.08
CA LEU A 22 16.45 -6.69 -10.24
C LEU A 22 15.54 -5.61 -9.63
N TYR A 23 14.65 -5.01 -10.44
CA TYR A 23 13.70 -4.02 -9.97
C TYR A 23 12.81 -4.57 -8.85
N LYS A 24 12.29 -5.78 -8.98
CA LYS A 24 11.50 -6.46 -7.93
C LYS A 24 12.23 -6.64 -6.61
N ARG A 25 13.57 -6.60 -6.61
CA ARG A 25 14.38 -6.68 -5.39
C ARG A 25 14.61 -5.31 -4.73
N THR A 26 14.29 -4.22 -5.41
CA THR A 26 14.48 -2.87 -4.85
C THR A 26 13.46 -2.54 -3.76
N ASN A 27 13.88 -1.68 -2.82
CA ASN A 27 12.97 -1.16 -1.79
C ASN A 27 11.82 -0.35 -2.40
N ALA A 28 12.05 0.32 -3.55
CA ALA A 28 11.00 1.05 -4.26
C ALA A 28 9.85 0.11 -4.68
N TYR A 29 10.18 -1.04 -5.28
CA TYR A 29 9.17 -2.03 -5.64
C TYR A 29 8.43 -2.57 -4.42
N ARG A 30 9.17 -2.94 -3.36
CA ARG A 30 8.57 -3.45 -2.12
C ARG A 30 7.64 -2.44 -1.48
N ASN A 31 8.02 -1.16 -1.44
CA ASN A 31 7.20 -0.12 -0.83
C ASN A 31 5.91 0.17 -1.59
N ILE A 32 5.95 0.08 -2.93
CA ILE A 32 4.76 0.28 -3.76
C ILE A 32 3.76 -0.88 -3.60
N PHE A 33 4.27 -2.12 -3.59
CA PHE A 33 3.40 -3.30 -3.54
C PHE A 33 3.09 -3.78 -2.13
N ALA A 34 3.92 -3.48 -1.13
CA ALA A 34 3.65 -3.82 0.26
C ALA A 34 2.32 -3.22 0.77
N ASP A 35 1.92 -2.07 0.24
CA ASP A 35 0.67 -1.43 0.62
C ASP A 35 -0.56 -2.21 0.15
N THR A 36 -0.55 -2.66 -1.10
CA THR A 36 -1.66 -3.45 -1.65
C THR A 36 -1.70 -4.87 -1.09
N GLU A 37 -0.55 -5.41 -0.70
CA GLU A 37 -0.48 -6.74 -0.09
C GLU A 37 -0.85 -6.74 1.39
N LYS A 38 -0.70 -5.61 2.09
CA LYS A 38 -1.02 -5.44 3.50
C LYS A 38 -2.45 -5.87 3.85
N PHE A 39 -3.41 -5.56 2.96
CA PHE A 39 -4.84 -5.87 3.14
C PHE A 39 -5.33 -7.02 2.23
N ARG A 40 -4.41 -7.73 1.58
CA ARG A 40 -4.75 -8.81 0.65
C ARG A 40 -5.06 -10.11 1.37
N ASN A 41 -4.32 -10.38 2.44
CA ASN A 41 -4.49 -11.57 3.26
C ASN A 41 -4.88 -11.15 4.67
N ASP A 42 -5.97 -11.66 5.16
CA ASP A 42 -6.49 -11.41 6.52
C ASP A 42 -5.45 -11.76 7.60
N ASP A 43 -4.67 -12.83 7.37
CA ASP A 43 -3.60 -13.30 8.27
C ASP A 43 -2.41 -12.33 8.39
N SER A 44 -2.30 -11.34 7.50
CA SER A 44 -1.20 -10.36 7.55
C SER A 44 -1.44 -9.22 8.55
N ILE A 45 -2.68 -9.06 9.02
CA ILE A 45 -3.06 -8.05 9.99
C ILE A 45 -3.21 -8.70 11.37
N PRO A 46 -2.44 -8.30 12.38
CA PRO A 46 -2.56 -8.87 13.71
C PRO A 46 -3.87 -8.44 14.40
N ASN A 47 -4.49 -9.37 15.12
CA ASN A 47 -5.68 -9.09 15.92
C ASN A 47 -5.36 -8.33 17.20
N GLY A 48 -6.33 -7.55 17.70
CA GLY A 48 -6.22 -6.82 18.96
C GLY A 48 -5.36 -5.56 18.85
N LEU A 49 -5.38 -4.90 17.71
CA LEU A 49 -4.71 -3.62 17.50
C LEU A 49 -5.34 -2.54 18.38
N GLN A 50 -4.51 -1.83 19.13
CA GLN A 50 -4.91 -0.76 20.04
C GLN A 50 -4.81 0.62 19.38
N LEU A 51 -3.96 0.75 18.35
CA LEU A 51 -3.75 2.00 17.65
C LEU A 51 -3.51 1.71 16.16
N VAL A 52 -4.27 2.38 15.31
CA VAL A 52 -4.06 2.37 13.87
C VAL A 52 -4.19 3.77 13.30
N ASN A 53 -3.51 4.05 12.19
CA ASN A 53 -3.76 5.25 11.39
C ASN A 53 -4.23 4.86 10.00
N LEU A 54 -5.09 5.68 9.44
CA LEU A 54 -5.50 5.68 8.05
C LEU A 54 -4.80 6.82 7.30
N GLY A 55 -5.10 6.96 6.03
CA GLY A 55 -4.72 8.10 5.21
C GLY A 55 -3.69 7.79 4.14
N SER A 56 -3.43 8.78 3.31
CA SER A 56 -2.58 8.66 2.12
C SER A 56 -1.08 8.73 2.45
N ASN A 57 -0.29 9.26 1.53
CA ASN A 57 1.18 9.28 1.62
C ASN A 57 1.74 9.91 2.90
N HIS A 58 1.19 11.02 3.38
CA HIS A 58 1.71 11.69 4.58
C HIS A 58 1.58 10.81 5.84
N PRO A 59 0.41 10.28 6.17
CA PRO A 59 0.25 9.35 7.28
C PRO A 59 1.06 8.05 7.09
N LYS A 60 1.12 7.53 5.87
CA LYS A 60 1.89 6.33 5.56
C LYS A 60 3.35 6.44 5.98
N PHE A 61 3.99 7.58 5.71
CA PHE A 61 5.41 7.80 6.00
C PHE A 61 5.65 8.57 7.29
N GLY A 62 4.63 9.24 7.84
CA GLY A 62 4.76 10.11 9.01
C GLY A 62 4.54 9.41 10.35
N PHE A 63 3.86 8.25 10.37
CA PHE A 63 3.61 7.50 11.60
C PHE A 63 4.54 6.30 11.71
N ASN A 64 5.33 6.30 12.78
CA ASN A 64 6.12 5.16 13.22
C ASN A 64 5.70 4.77 14.64
N TYR A 65 5.47 3.49 14.89
CA TYR A 65 4.98 2.97 16.16
C TYR A 65 5.98 2.05 16.87
N ASP A 66 7.20 1.91 16.33
CA ASP A 66 8.20 0.97 16.83
C ASP A 66 8.59 1.22 18.29
N ASP A 67 8.55 2.49 18.72
CA ASP A 67 8.90 2.90 20.09
C ASP A 67 7.72 2.91 21.07
N LEU A 68 6.51 2.57 20.59
CA LEU A 68 5.32 2.56 21.43
C LEU A 68 5.10 1.19 22.06
N ASN A 69 4.82 1.18 23.37
CA ASN A 69 4.46 -0.06 24.07
C ASN A 69 2.96 -0.39 23.90
N VAL A 70 2.48 -0.29 22.67
CA VAL A 70 1.09 -0.62 22.28
C VAL A 70 1.09 -1.43 20.99
N LYS A 71 0.07 -2.25 20.83
CA LYS A 71 -0.11 -3.01 19.60
C LYS A 71 -0.66 -2.09 18.51
N ALA A 72 0.23 -1.56 17.68
CA ALA A 72 -0.12 -0.56 16.67
C ALA A 72 0.25 -1.03 15.26
N MET A 73 -0.47 -0.51 14.25
CA MET A 73 -0.18 -0.78 12.85
C MET A 73 -0.51 0.44 11.99
N ASN A 74 0.35 0.74 11.04
CA ASN A 74 0.11 1.79 10.07
C ASN A 74 -0.71 1.24 8.89
N TRP A 75 -1.97 1.68 8.78
CA TRP A 75 -2.89 1.32 7.70
C TRP A 75 -2.90 2.34 6.56
N GLY A 76 -2.03 3.35 6.60
CA GLY A 76 -1.86 4.31 5.51
C GLY A 76 -1.43 3.64 4.21
N VAL A 77 -2.06 4.01 3.11
CA VAL A 77 -1.79 3.51 1.75
C VAL A 77 -1.57 4.69 0.81
N GLY A 78 -0.64 4.54 -0.12
CA GLY A 78 -0.32 5.59 -1.10
C GLY A 78 -1.45 5.81 -2.10
N PRO A 79 -1.46 6.91 -2.83
CA PRO A 79 -2.46 7.97 -2.79
C PRO A 79 -3.89 7.41 -2.77
N GLN A 80 -4.66 7.75 -1.76
CA GLN A 80 -6.05 7.31 -1.63
C GLN A 80 -6.96 8.43 -1.12
N SER A 81 -8.26 8.28 -1.39
CA SER A 81 -9.31 9.15 -0.91
C SER A 81 -9.76 8.80 0.51
N LEU A 82 -10.43 9.73 1.15
CA LEU A 82 -11.04 9.50 2.47
C LEU A 82 -12.09 8.37 2.45
N GLU A 83 -12.80 8.20 1.33
CA GLU A 83 -13.74 7.09 1.15
C GLU A 83 -13.05 5.74 1.21
N TYR A 84 -11.85 5.66 0.62
CA TYR A 84 -11.05 4.44 0.65
C TYR A 84 -10.55 4.13 2.07
N ASP A 85 -10.17 5.16 2.83
CA ASP A 85 -9.83 5.03 4.24
C ASP A 85 -10.98 4.40 5.04
N PHE A 86 -12.20 4.89 4.85
CA PHE A 86 -13.39 4.33 5.49
C PHE A 86 -13.73 2.92 5.01
N ALA A 87 -13.47 2.61 3.74
CA ALA A 87 -13.66 1.25 3.23
C ALA A 87 -12.70 0.26 3.89
N ILE A 88 -11.41 0.62 4.03
CA ILE A 88 -10.42 -0.16 4.78
C ILE A 88 -10.86 -0.33 6.23
N LEU A 89 -11.21 0.77 6.90
CA LEU A 89 -11.64 0.71 8.29
C LEU A 89 -12.83 -0.24 8.49
N ARG A 90 -13.82 -0.16 7.61
CA ARG A 90 -15.02 -1.01 7.67
C ARG A 90 -14.68 -2.48 7.45
N LYS A 91 -13.76 -2.75 6.54
CA LYS A 91 -13.34 -4.12 6.23
C LYS A 91 -12.51 -4.73 7.35
N GLU A 92 -11.56 -3.96 7.90
CA GLU A 92 -10.54 -4.48 8.81
C GLU A 92 -10.85 -4.19 10.30
N CYS A 93 -12.02 -3.60 10.62
CA CYS A 93 -12.38 -3.21 12.00
C CYS A 93 -12.39 -4.40 12.99
N HIS A 94 -12.55 -5.62 12.52
CA HIS A 94 -12.54 -6.82 13.35
C HIS A 94 -11.16 -7.16 13.93
N HIS A 95 -10.08 -6.58 13.38
CA HIS A 95 -8.72 -6.68 13.92
C HIS A 95 -8.45 -5.71 15.08
N LEU A 96 -9.36 -4.75 15.32
CA LEU A 96 -9.19 -3.74 16.36
C LEU A 96 -9.56 -4.29 17.75
N ALA A 97 -8.86 -3.83 18.77
CA ALA A 97 -9.24 -4.03 20.16
C ALA A 97 -10.51 -3.23 20.49
N GLU A 98 -11.24 -3.60 21.54
CA GLU A 98 -12.50 -2.98 21.95
C GLU A 98 -12.41 -1.45 22.17
N ASN A 99 -11.26 -0.96 22.64
CA ASN A 99 -11.01 0.48 22.88
C ASN A 99 -9.86 1.00 21.98
N ALA A 100 -9.78 0.52 20.76
CA ALA A 100 -8.74 0.95 19.83
C ALA A 100 -8.91 2.42 19.41
N VAL A 101 -7.78 3.10 19.26
CA VAL A 101 -7.72 4.47 18.72
C VAL A 101 -7.44 4.39 17.22
N VAL A 102 -8.27 5.06 16.44
CA VAL A 102 -8.09 5.18 14.98
C VAL A 102 -7.75 6.63 14.66
N LEU A 103 -6.55 6.87 14.15
CA LEU A 103 -6.11 8.19 13.70
C LEU A 103 -6.48 8.37 12.22
N ILE A 104 -7.25 9.42 11.93
CA ILE A 104 -7.64 9.79 10.57
C ILE A 104 -7.10 11.19 10.28
N PRO A 105 -5.87 11.31 9.76
CA PRO A 105 -5.30 12.60 9.38
C PRO A 105 -6.05 13.17 8.18
N ILE A 106 -6.69 14.31 8.37
CA ILE A 106 -7.45 15.00 7.33
C ILE A 106 -6.63 16.20 6.85
N CYS A 107 -6.36 16.25 5.57
CA CYS A 107 -5.80 17.44 4.92
C CYS A 107 -6.76 17.95 3.84
N VAL A 108 -6.60 19.21 3.45
CA VAL A 108 -7.47 19.85 2.45
C VAL A 108 -7.47 19.07 1.12
N LEU A 109 -6.35 18.45 0.77
CA LEU A 109 -6.23 17.68 -0.47
C LEU A 109 -7.06 16.40 -0.46
N ASN A 110 -7.36 15.84 0.70
CA ASN A 110 -8.19 14.62 0.80
C ASN A 110 -9.63 14.83 0.30
N PHE A 111 -10.12 16.09 0.33
CA PHE A 111 -11.46 16.43 -0.15
C PHE A 111 -11.52 16.61 -1.67
N PHE A 112 -10.38 16.82 -2.33
CA PHE A 112 -10.32 17.03 -3.79
C PHE A 112 -9.93 15.76 -4.55
N TYR A 113 -9.59 14.68 -3.87
CA TYR A 113 -9.28 13.40 -4.50
C TYR A 113 -10.60 12.70 -4.83
N ILE A 114 -11.12 12.96 -6.04
CA ILE A 114 -12.24 12.22 -6.59
C ILE A 114 -11.65 10.96 -7.21
N ASP A 115 -12.00 9.81 -6.66
CA ASP A 115 -11.63 8.52 -7.24
C ASP A 115 -12.43 8.31 -8.54
N ILE A 116 -11.78 8.61 -9.67
CA ILE A 116 -12.39 8.49 -11.02
C ILE A 116 -12.81 7.04 -11.32
N HIS A 117 -12.33 6.08 -10.55
CA HIS A 117 -12.67 4.67 -10.70
C HIS A 117 -14.07 4.26 -10.19
N LEU A 118 -14.75 5.12 -9.45
CA LEU A 118 -16.12 4.84 -8.96
C LEU A 118 -17.22 5.30 -9.90
N VAL A 119 -16.90 5.88 -11.06
CA VAL A 119 -17.88 6.39 -12.04
C VAL A 119 -18.13 5.42 -13.20
N SER A 120 -17.58 4.22 -13.17
CA SER A 120 -17.88 3.16 -14.14
C SER A 120 -18.75 2.06 -13.52
N ILE A 121 -20.02 2.39 -13.32
CA ILE A 121 -21.12 1.40 -13.21
C ILE A 121 -21.91 1.43 -14.51
#